data_a615d076b7b3f5e75033900c8f2876ed
#
_entry.id   a615d076b7b3f5e75033900c8f2876ed
#
_cell.length_a   1.000
_cell.length_b   1.000
_cell.length_c   1.000
_cell.angle_alpha   90.00
_cell.angle_beta   90.00
_cell.angle_gamma   90.00
#
_symmetry.space_group_name_H-M   'P 1'
#
loop_
_entity.id
_entity.type
_entity.pdbx_description
1 polymer ?
#
loop_
_entity_poly.entity_id
_entity_poly.type
_entity_poly.pdbx_seq_one_letter_code
_entity_poly.pdbx_strand_id
1 'polypeptide(L)'
;MAKESPIYVDRRPYLLRPERPPEGEERRLFEGETQTELSPEMRERASGVGLIMRRPQWSPNTLRAHEATVYAKTQRKDGEFHHSVAKAYWASGVDINGLDVLERIVEASGMDWSDLRPRIESGEFRAEVMEEYEAAKGLGVTGTPAYMIGGGLYKGDVGIDQLREAIKSASAG
;
A
#
# COMPACT_ATOMS: atom_id res chain seq x y z
N MET A 1 14.91 3.43 7.07
CA MET A 1 15.04 4.86 6.73
C MET A 1 14.28 5.76 7.70
N ALA A 2 12.94 5.67 7.84
CA ALA A 2 12.22 6.52 8.82
C ALA A 2 12.67 6.33 10.27
N LYS A 3 13.30 5.19 10.60
CA LYS A 3 13.91 4.94 11.91
C LYS A 3 15.33 5.53 12.07
N GLU A 4 15.97 5.90 10.97
CA GLU A 4 17.35 6.38 10.94
C GLU A 4 17.43 7.92 10.81
N SER A 5 16.37 8.55 10.34
CA SER A 5 16.29 9.99 10.11
C SER A 5 14.91 10.52 10.51
N PRO A 6 14.80 11.72 11.06
CA PRO A 6 13.52 12.34 11.43
C PRO A 6 12.76 12.79 10.18
N ILE A 7 12.27 11.83 9.39
CA ILE A 7 11.48 12.09 8.20
C ILE A 7 10.02 11.75 8.44
N TYR A 8 9.13 12.55 7.88
CA TYR A 8 7.72 12.23 7.76
C TYR A 8 7.47 11.49 6.46
N VAL A 9 6.74 10.37 6.52
CA VAL A 9 6.35 9.60 5.34
C VAL A 9 4.84 9.78 5.13
N ASP A 10 4.48 10.60 4.14
CA ASP A 10 3.10 10.75 3.69
C ASP A 10 2.75 9.62 2.71
N ARG A 11 1.91 8.69 3.14
CA ARG A 11 1.43 7.57 2.32
C ARG A 11 0.19 7.99 1.57
N ARG A 12 0.27 7.92 0.22
CA ARG A 12 -0.83 8.32 -0.64
C ARG A 12 -1.45 7.10 -1.35
N PRO A 13 -2.77 7.04 -1.44
CA PRO A 13 -3.46 6.03 -2.22
C PRO A 13 -3.04 6.05 -3.69
N TYR A 14 -2.81 4.87 -4.27
CA TYR A 14 -2.62 4.72 -5.72
C TYR A 14 -3.28 3.43 -6.21
N LEU A 15 -4.28 3.56 -7.07
CA LEU A 15 -5.01 2.43 -7.63
C LEU A 15 -4.24 1.85 -8.82
N LEU A 16 -3.56 0.72 -8.61
CA LEU A 16 -2.84 0.03 -9.70
C LEU A 16 -3.77 -0.46 -10.80
N ARG A 17 -5.01 -0.78 -10.46
CA ARG A 17 -6.03 -1.31 -11.36
C ARG A 17 -7.40 -0.73 -10.96
N PRO A 18 -7.68 0.54 -11.28
CA PRO A 18 -8.94 1.18 -10.91
C PRO A 18 -10.16 0.52 -11.57
N GLU A 19 -9.94 -0.13 -12.71
CA GLU A 19 -10.95 -0.87 -13.48
C GLU A 19 -11.28 -2.26 -12.92
N ARG A 20 -10.56 -2.72 -11.88
CA ARG A 20 -10.80 -4.06 -11.32
C ARG A 20 -12.21 -4.18 -10.74
N PRO A 21 -12.91 -5.30 -11.01
CA PRO A 21 -14.26 -5.53 -10.47
C PRO A 21 -14.30 -5.38 -8.95
N PRO A 22 -15.43 -4.95 -8.38
CA PRO A 22 -15.59 -4.81 -6.93
C PRO A 22 -15.28 -6.08 -6.14
N GLU A 23 -15.55 -7.26 -6.71
CA GLU A 23 -15.26 -8.57 -6.13
C GLU A 23 -13.79 -8.98 -6.24
N GLY A 24 -13.00 -8.27 -7.04
CA GLY A 24 -11.65 -8.68 -7.37
C GLY A 24 -11.60 -9.72 -8.49
N GLU A 25 -10.45 -10.35 -8.68
CA GLU A 25 -10.23 -11.38 -9.71
C GLU A 25 -9.15 -12.36 -9.29
N GLU A 26 -9.11 -13.54 -9.93
CA GLU A 26 -8.03 -14.50 -9.75
C GLU A 26 -6.69 -13.86 -10.13
N ARG A 27 -5.70 -14.03 -9.27
CA ARG A 27 -4.38 -13.46 -9.51
C ARG A 27 -3.63 -14.24 -10.59
N ARG A 28 -3.31 -13.58 -11.68
CA ARG A 28 -2.50 -14.14 -12.76
C ARG A 28 -1.12 -14.56 -12.28
N LEU A 29 -0.54 -15.55 -12.93
CA LEU A 29 0.86 -15.91 -12.73
C LEU A 29 1.77 -14.85 -13.37
N PHE A 30 2.79 -14.46 -12.63
CA PHE A 30 3.90 -13.69 -13.18
C PHE A 30 5.07 -14.59 -13.50
N GLU A 31 6.03 -14.07 -14.24
CA GLU A 31 7.24 -14.82 -14.62
C GLU A 31 7.97 -15.37 -13.38
N GLY A 32 8.34 -16.65 -13.44
CA GLY A 32 9.00 -17.35 -12.34
C GLY A 32 8.11 -17.77 -11.18
N GLU A 33 6.80 -17.42 -11.18
CA GLU A 33 5.87 -17.91 -10.16
C GLU A 33 5.30 -19.29 -10.49
N THR A 34 4.92 -20.02 -9.45
CA THR A 34 4.09 -21.23 -9.52
C THR A 34 2.68 -20.92 -9.01
N GLN A 35 1.78 -21.91 -9.03
CA GLN A 35 0.44 -21.73 -8.44
C GLN A 35 0.45 -21.38 -6.94
N THR A 36 1.49 -21.76 -6.23
CA THR A 36 1.58 -21.63 -4.76
C THR A 36 2.68 -20.70 -4.29
N GLU A 37 3.67 -20.39 -5.14
CA GLU A 37 4.86 -19.65 -4.73
C GLU A 37 5.14 -18.44 -5.62
N LEU A 38 5.65 -17.39 -5.01
CA LEU A 38 6.28 -16.26 -5.70
C LEU A 38 7.57 -16.71 -6.40
N SER A 39 8.06 -15.90 -7.33
CA SER A 39 9.34 -16.18 -7.98
C SER A 39 10.48 -16.34 -6.96
N PRO A 40 11.49 -17.15 -7.26
CA PRO A 40 12.64 -17.33 -6.37
C PRO A 40 13.30 -16.02 -5.98
N GLU A 41 13.46 -15.09 -6.93
CA GLU A 41 14.01 -13.76 -6.68
C GLU A 41 13.18 -12.97 -5.66
N MET A 42 11.86 -12.97 -5.79
CA MET A 42 10.98 -12.24 -4.84
C MET A 42 11.03 -12.86 -3.45
N ARG A 43 11.10 -14.19 -3.35
CA ARG A 43 11.23 -14.89 -2.07
C ARG A 43 12.56 -14.59 -1.38
N GLU A 44 13.64 -14.58 -2.12
CA GLU A 44 14.98 -14.26 -1.60
C GLU A 44 15.03 -12.82 -1.10
N ARG A 45 14.53 -11.87 -1.88
CA ARG A 45 14.46 -10.45 -1.48
C ARG A 45 13.63 -10.24 -0.21
N ALA A 46 12.45 -10.87 -0.12
CA ALA A 46 11.62 -10.80 1.07
C ALA A 46 12.33 -11.37 2.30
N SER A 47 12.93 -12.56 2.16
CA SER A 47 13.68 -13.23 3.22
C SER A 47 14.88 -12.39 3.67
N GLY A 48 15.62 -11.79 2.74
CA GLY A 48 16.78 -10.93 3.05
C GLY A 48 16.47 -9.72 3.92
N VAL A 49 15.21 -9.29 3.97
CA VAL A 49 14.73 -8.20 4.84
C VAL A 49 13.79 -8.67 5.95
N GLY A 50 13.74 -9.98 6.19
CA GLY A 50 12.93 -10.58 7.27
C GLY A 50 11.41 -10.55 7.02
N LEU A 51 10.97 -10.41 5.76
CA LEU A 51 9.56 -10.42 5.41
C LEU A 51 9.10 -11.82 5.01
N ILE A 52 7.90 -12.18 5.46
CA ILE A 52 7.19 -13.37 4.98
C ILE A 52 6.27 -12.92 3.84
N MET A 53 6.54 -13.41 2.64
CA MET A 53 5.68 -13.17 1.47
C MET A 53 5.28 -14.51 0.85
N ARG A 54 3.99 -14.66 0.61
CA ARG A 54 3.39 -15.81 -0.09
C ARG A 54 2.73 -15.32 -1.36
N ARG A 55 2.53 -16.21 -2.32
CA ARG A 55 1.75 -15.86 -3.51
C ARG A 55 0.26 -15.76 -3.13
N PRO A 56 -0.36 -14.58 -3.19
CA PRO A 56 -1.80 -14.49 -3.04
C PRO A 56 -2.50 -15.19 -4.21
N GLN A 57 -3.61 -15.86 -3.97
CA GLN A 57 -4.42 -16.48 -5.03
C GLN A 57 -5.38 -15.49 -5.68
N TRP A 58 -5.67 -14.40 -4.96
CA TRP A 58 -6.66 -13.40 -5.33
C TRP A 58 -6.04 -12.02 -5.46
N SER A 59 -6.48 -11.29 -6.46
CA SER A 59 -6.17 -9.87 -6.66
C SER A 59 -7.40 -9.06 -6.27
N PRO A 60 -7.43 -8.48 -5.07
CA PRO A 60 -8.59 -7.73 -4.58
C PRO A 60 -8.79 -6.42 -5.32
N ASN A 61 -10.02 -5.91 -5.33
CA ASN A 61 -10.24 -4.49 -5.51
C ASN A 61 -9.76 -3.76 -4.25
N THR A 62 -8.82 -2.85 -4.38
CA THR A 62 -8.17 -2.21 -3.22
C THR A 62 -8.81 -0.90 -2.80
N LEU A 63 -9.93 -0.49 -3.43
CA LEU A 63 -10.54 0.80 -3.17
C LEU A 63 -10.89 1.00 -1.69
N ARG A 64 -11.57 0.03 -1.07
CA ARG A 64 -11.94 0.11 0.36
C ARG A 64 -10.72 0.18 1.29
N ALA A 65 -9.65 -0.55 0.97
CA ALA A 65 -8.41 -0.46 1.74
C ALA A 65 -7.75 0.92 1.61
N HIS A 66 -7.86 1.57 0.45
CA HIS A 66 -7.40 2.94 0.26
C HIS A 66 -8.31 3.96 0.96
N GLU A 67 -9.64 3.78 0.94
CA GLU A 67 -10.57 4.59 1.73
C GLU A 67 -10.24 4.50 3.23
N ALA A 68 -9.97 3.30 3.74
CA ALA A 68 -9.50 3.11 5.11
C ALA A 68 -8.11 3.72 5.37
N THR A 69 -7.23 3.81 4.36
CA THR A 69 -5.94 4.51 4.50
C THR A 69 -6.16 6.02 4.68
N VAL A 70 -7.11 6.62 3.96
CA VAL A 70 -7.47 8.04 4.13
C VAL A 70 -7.94 8.28 5.57
N TYR A 71 -8.85 7.46 6.06
CA TYR A 71 -9.29 7.54 7.46
C TYR A 71 -8.13 7.37 8.45
N ALA A 72 -7.25 6.38 8.23
CA ALA A 72 -6.10 6.14 9.08
C ALA A 72 -5.15 7.36 9.17
N LYS A 73 -5.01 8.13 8.09
CA LYS A 73 -4.24 9.39 8.08
C LYS A 73 -4.85 10.41 9.04
N THR A 74 -6.17 10.55 9.11
CA THR A 74 -6.82 11.46 10.06
C THR A 74 -6.53 11.09 11.51
N GLN A 75 -6.29 9.81 11.78
CA GLN A 75 -5.96 9.26 13.09
C GLN A 75 -4.44 9.17 13.35
N ARG A 76 -3.60 9.56 12.38
CA ARG A 76 -2.13 9.37 12.42
C ARG A 76 -1.72 7.90 12.61
N LYS A 77 -2.51 6.99 12.04
CA LYS A 77 -2.37 5.53 12.12
C LYS A 77 -2.04 4.88 10.76
N ASP A 78 -1.81 5.70 9.72
CA ASP A 78 -1.57 5.21 8.36
C ASP A 78 -0.35 4.29 8.26
N GLY A 79 0.67 4.48 9.10
CA GLY A 79 1.86 3.62 9.15
C GLY A 79 1.53 2.20 9.63
N GLU A 80 0.88 2.08 10.77
CA GLU A 80 0.45 0.82 11.38
C GLU A 80 -0.58 0.12 10.49
N PHE A 81 -1.55 0.87 9.98
CA PHE A 81 -2.57 0.34 9.08
C PHE A 81 -1.97 -0.22 7.79
N HIS A 82 -1.11 0.54 7.11
CA HIS A 82 -0.42 0.09 5.89
C HIS A 82 0.38 -1.21 6.13
N HIS A 83 1.13 -1.27 7.24
CA HIS A 83 1.87 -2.48 7.59
C HIS A 83 0.94 -3.69 7.80
N SER A 84 -0.17 -3.49 8.50
CA SER A 84 -1.15 -4.53 8.78
C SER A 84 -1.85 -5.04 7.51
N VAL A 85 -2.24 -4.12 6.61
CA VAL A 85 -2.81 -4.47 5.28
C VAL A 85 -1.81 -5.26 4.45
N ALA A 86 -0.56 -4.78 4.35
CA ALA A 86 0.47 -5.47 3.58
C ALA A 86 0.75 -6.88 4.12
N LYS A 87 0.82 -7.03 5.45
CA LYS A 87 0.98 -8.32 6.11
C LYS A 87 -0.20 -9.26 5.85
N ALA A 88 -1.44 -8.76 5.95
CA ALA A 88 -2.64 -9.54 5.68
C ALA A 88 -2.65 -10.08 4.25
N TYR A 89 -2.33 -9.25 3.27
CA TYR A 89 -2.30 -9.64 1.87
C TYR A 89 -1.11 -10.58 1.56
N TRP A 90 0.13 -10.16 1.89
CA TRP A 90 1.33 -10.88 1.46
C TRP A 90 1.69 -12.08 2.34
N ALA A 91 1.52 -11.98 3.67
CA ALA A 91 1.89 -13.09 4.55
C ALA A 91 0.75 -14.10 4.75
N SER A 92 -0.51 -13.62 4.75
CA SER A 92 -1.68 -14.46 5.03
C SER A 92 -2.52 -14.78 3.80
N GLY A 93 -2.33 -14.05 2.68
CA GLY A 93 -3.05 -14.28 1.42
C GLY A 93 -4.55 -13.97 1.49
N VAL A 94 -4.97 -13.12 2.44
CA VAL A 94 -6.40 -12.80 2.61
C VAL A 94 -6.85 -11.70 1.65
N ASP A 95 -8.14 -11.72 1.31
CA ASP A 95 -8.76 -10.67 0.50
C ASP A 95 -8.98 -9.41 1.35
N ILE A 96 -8.14 -8.40 1.14
CA ILE A 96 -8.19 -7.12 1.86
C ILE A 96 -9.34 -6.20 1.43
N ASN A 97 -10.20 -6.62 0.51
CA ASN A 97 -11.44 -5.92 0.15
C ASN A 97 -12.63 -6.32 1.04
N GLY A 98 -12.54 -7.47 1.71
CA GLY A 98 -13.59 -7.97 2.61
C GLY A 98 -13.75 -7.07 3.84
N LEU A 99 -14.99 -6.68 4.16
CA LEU A 99 -15.26 -5.82 5.31
C LEU A 99 -14.85 -6.47 6.63
N ASP A 100 -15.01 -7.78 6.76
CA ASP A 100 -14.59 -8.55 7.93
C ASP A 100 -13.05 -8.61 8.09
N VAL A 101 -12.33 -8.57 6.99
CA VAL A 101 -10.86 -8.47 6.99
C VAL A 101 -10.43 -7.07 7.37
N LEU A 102 -11.05 -6.05 6.77
CA LEU A 102 -10.76 -4.65 7.08
C LEU A 102 -11.06 -4.32 8.54
N GLU A 103 -12.18 -4.80 9.10
CA GLU A 103 -12.52 -4.67 10.51
C GLU A 103 -11.36 -5.11 11.41
N ARG A 104 -10.90 -6.35 11.24
CA ARG A 104 -9.78 -6.89 12.03
C ARG A 104 -8.48 -6.07 11.89
N ILE A 105 -8.20 -5.58 10.68
CA ILE A 105 -7.00 -4.77 10.43
C ILE A 105 -7.12 -3.39 11.09
N VAL A 106 -8.28 -2.77 10.96
CA VAL A 106 -8.59 -1.44 11.53
C VAL A 106 -8.48 -1.49 13.06
N GLU A 107 -9.14 -2.46 13.69
CA GLU A 107 -9.09 -2.66 15.15
C GLU A 107 -7.68 -3.00 15.64
N ALA A 108 -6.97 -3.89 14.94
CA ALA A 108 -5.58 -4.21 15.26
C ALA A 108 -4.62 -3.00 15.12
N SER A 109 -5.00 -2.01 14.31
CA SER A 109 -4.28 -0.74 14.17
C SER A 109 -4.73 0.32 15.18
N GLY A 110 -5.62 -0.05 16.11
CA GLY A 110 -6.12 0.83 17.18
C GLY A 110 -7.08 1.90 16.69
N MET A 111 -7.81 1.65 15.60
CA MET A 111 -8.84 2.54 15.07
C MET A 111 -10.23 1.97 15.35
N ASP A 112 -11.24 2.85 15.30
CA ASP A 112 -12.63 2.50 15.56
C ASP A 112 -13.33 2.04 14.26
N TRP A 113 -13.63 0.74 14.18
CA TRP A 113 -14.37 0.19 13.05
C TRP A 113 -15.83 0.64 13.02
N SER A 114 -16.45 0.85 14.16
CA SER A 114 -17.84 1.29 14.24
C SER A 114 -18.05 2.70 13.65
N ASP A 115 -17.03 3.56 13.75
CA ASP A 115 -17.01 4.88 13.08
C ASP A 115 -16.67 4.75 11.59
N LEU A 116 -15.68 3.92 11.25
CA LEU A 116 -15.19 3.83 9.86
C LEU A 116 -16.16 3.10 8.93
N ARG A 117 -16.77 2.00 9.38
CA ARG A 117 -17.59 1.13 8.52
C ARG A 117 -18.69 1.87 7.75
N PRO A 118 -19.59 2.66 8.39
CA PRO A 118 -20.65 3.37 7.66
C PRO A 118 -20.09 4.40 6.66
N ARG A 119 -18.92 4.95 6.93
CA ARG A 119 -18.25 5.93 6.06
C ARG A 119 -17.68 5.26 4.81
N ILE A 120 -17.10 4.05 4.92
CA ILE A 120 -16.70 3.23 3.76
C ILE A 120 -17.93 2.79 2.95
N GLU A 121 -18.98 2.31 3.60
CA GLU A 121 -20.20 1.86 2.92
C GLU A 121 -20.89 3.00 2.17
N SER A 122 -20.83 4.23 2.68
CA SER A 122 -21.31 5.44 1.98
C SER A 122 -20.37 5.94 0.88
N GLY A 123 -19.12 5.48 0.84
CA GLY A 123 -18.10 5.94 -0.09
C GLY A 123 -17.57 7.35 0.24
N GLU A 124 -17.61 7.75 1.49
CA GLU A 124 -17.22 9.10 1.95
C GLU A 124 -15.80 9.50 1.50
N PHE A 125 -14.86 8.55 1.53
CA PHE A 125 -13.46 8.81 1.19
C PHE A 125 -13.11 8.55 -0.29
N ARG A 126 -14.07 8.09 -1.09
CA ARG A 126 -13.83 7.69 -2.49
C ARG A 126 -13.32 8.83 -3.35
N ALA A 127 -13.90 10.00 -3.19
CA ALA A 127 -13.49 11.19 -3.94
C ALA A 127 -12.02 11.51 -3.67
N GLU A 128 -11.59 11.51 -2.40
CA GLU A 128 -10.20 11.79 -2.02
C GLU A 128 -9.23 10.73 -2.57
N VAL A 129 -9.60 9.44 -2.53
CA VAL A 129 -8.78 8.38 -3.14
C VAL A 129 -8.60 8.60 -4.64
N MET A 130 -9.66 9.00 -5.35
CA MET A 130 -9.59 9.27 -6.78
C MET A 130 -8.79 10.52 -7.11
N GLU A 131 -8.91 11.58 -6.32
CA GLU A 131 -8.12 12.81 -6.46
C GLU A 131 -6.62 12.53 -6.27
N GLU A 132 -6.25 11.76 -5.25
CA GLU A 132 -4.85 11.35 -5.00
C GLU A 132 -4.31 10.49 -6.15
N TYR A 133 -5.13 9.57 -6.66
CA TYR A 133 -4.77 8.74 -7.82
C TYR A 133 -4.50 9.59 -9.08
N GLU A 134 -5.41 10.51 -9.42
CA GLU A 134 -5.24 11.38 -10.59
C GLU A 134 -4.08 12.38 -10.41
N ALA A 135 -3.89 12.92 -9.21
CA ALA A 135 -2.75 13.75 -8.89
C ALA A 135 -1.42 13.00 -9.08
N ALA A 136 -1.33 11.77 -8.60
CA ALA A 136 -0.14 10.94 -8.79
C ALA A 136 0.14 10.67 -10.29
N LYS A 137 -0.89 10.37 -11.07
CA LYS A 137 -0.77 10.23 -12.55
C LYS A 137 -0.28 11.51 -13.19
N GLY A 138 -0.83 12.66 -12.79
CA GLY A 138 -0.39 13.97 -13.28
C GLY A 138 1.08 14.26 -13.00
N LEU A 139 1.62 13.73 -11.93
CA LEU A 139 3.05 13.78 -11.58
C LEU A 139 3.90 12.73 -12.32
N GLY A 140 3.30 11.89 -13.16
CA GLY A 140 4.01 10.87 -13.93
C GLY A 140 4.20 9.54 -13.20
N VAL A 141 3.48 9.29 -12.09
CA VAL A 141 3.45 7.97 -11.44
C VAL A 141 2.69 6.99 -12.34
N THR A 142 3.32 5.88 -12.69
CA THR A 142 2.75 4.82 -13.55
C THR A 142 2.63 3.48 -12.84
N GLY A 143 3.03 3.42 -11.56
CA GLY A 143 3.01 2.20 -10.76
C GLY A 143 3.63 2.41 -9.39
N THR A 144 3.65 1.35 -8.60
CA THR A 144 4.21 1.35 -7.24
C THR A 144 5.37 0.36 -7.13
N PRO A 145 6.34 0.63 -6.26
CA PRO A 145 6.46 1.82 -5.43
C PRO A 145 6.86 3.07 -6.23
N ALA A 146 6.44 4.24 -5.76
CA ALA A 146 6.89 5.53 -6.25
C ALA A 146 7.11 6.48 -5.06
N TYR A 147 8.12 7.33 -5.14
CA TYR A 147 8.50 8.23 -4.04
C TYR A 147 8.67 9.64 -4.58
N MET A 148 8.07 10.61 -3.92
CA MET A 148 8.32 12.04 -4.16
C MET A 148 9.19 12.57 -3.02
N ILE A 149 10.39 13.03 -3.35
CA ILE A 149 11.38 13.51 -2.36
C ILE A 149 11.99 14.80 -2.89
N GLY A 150 11.86 15.91 -2.16
CA GLY A 150 12.43 17.20 -2.56
C GLY A 150 12.00 17.67 -3.96
N GLY A 151 10.77 17.34 -4.39
CA GLY A 151 10.27 17.65 -5.73
C GLY A 151 10.70 16.66 -6.83
N GLY A 152 11.60 15.72 -6.53
CA GLY A 152 12.01 14.66 -7.45
C GLY A 152 11.12 13.41 -7.37
N LEU A 153 10.78 12.81 -8.52
CA LEU A 153 10.02 11.55 -8.60
C LEU A 153 10.96 10.37 -8.82
N TYR A 154 10.91 9.40 -7.92
CA TYR A 154 11.66 8.14 -7.95
C TYR A 154 10.68 6.98 -8.10
N LYS A 155 10.87 6.11 -9.11
CA LYS A 155 9.91 5.05 -9.47
C LYS A 155 10.55 3.66 -9.41
N GLY A 156 9.76 2.68 -8.97
CA GLY A 156 10.17 1.28 -8.95
C GLY A 156 11.14 0.96 -7.82
N ASP A 157 11.98 -0.04 -8.05
CA ASP A 157 12.95 -0.54 -7.08
C ASP A 157 14.16 0.41 -6.97
N VAL A 158 13.96 1.47 -6.20
CA VAL A 158 15.02 2.45 -5.92
C VAL A 158 15.90 1.96 -4.79
N GLY A 159 17.20 1.87 -5.02
CA GLY A 159 18.16 1.46 -4.00
C GLY A 159 18.13 2.37 -2.77
N ILE A 160 18.33 1.77 -1.58
CA ILE A 160 18.25 2.48 -0.30
C ILE A 160 19.21 3.68 -0.23
N ASP A 161 20.40 3.55 -0.81
CA ASP A 161 21.41 4.63 -0.79
C ASP A 161 21.00 5.81 -1.67
N GLN A 162 20.34 5.54 -2.79
CA GLN A 162 19.77 6.59 -3.64
C GLN A 162 18.65 7.35 -2.93
N LEU A 163 17.77 6.64 -2.19
CA LEU A 163 16.72 7.28 -1.38
C LEU A 163 17.31 8.11 -0.23
N ARG A 164 18.38 7.62 0.42
CA ARG A 164 19.09 8.36 1.47
C ARG A 164 19.69 9.65 0.94
N GLU A 165 20.33 9.59 -0.21
CA GLU A 165 20.94 10.79 -0.83
C GLU A 165 19.88 11.80 -1.25
N ALA A 166 18.75 11.34 -1.82
CA ALA A 166 17.62 12.20 -2.16
C ALA A 166 17.07 12.93 -0.94
N ILE A 167 16.89 12.22 0.18
CA ILE A 167 16.40 12.80 1.44
C ILE A 167 17.42 13.82 1.98
N LYS A 168 18.71 13.47 2.00
CA LYS A 168 19.77 14.36 2.47
C LYS A 168 19.81 15.65 1.65
N SER A 169 19.75 15.54 0.32
CA SER A 169 19.72 16.69 -0.58
C SER A 169 18.49 17.57 -0.35
N ALA A 170 17.32 16.98 -0.17
CA ALA A 170 16.09 17.71 0.11
C ALA A 170 16.06 18.39 1.49
N SER A 171 16.87 17.92 2.44
CA SER A 171 16.95 18.49 3.80
C SER A 171 17.99 19.62 3.90
N ALA A 172 18.83 19.80 2.88
CA ALA A 172 19.91 20.80 2.85
C ALA A 172 19.52 22.10 2.11
N GLY A 173 18.39 22.13 1.43
CA GLY A 173 17.81 23.28 0.72
C GLY A 173 16.61 23.84 1.43
#